data_7bc3db991283da308c04deea705993a9
#
_entry.id   7bc3db991283da308c04deea705993a9
#
_cell.length_a   1.000
_cell.length_b   1.000
_cell.length_c   1.000
_cell.angle_alpha   90.00
_cell.angle_beta   90.00
_cell.angle_gamma   90.00
#
_symmetry.space_group_name_H-M   'P 1'
#
loop_
_entity.id
_entity.type
_entity.pdbx_description
1 polymer ?
#
loop_
_entity_poly.entity_id
_entity_poly.type
_entity_poly.pdbx_seq_one_letter_code
_entity_poly.pdbx_strand_id
1 'polypeptide(L)'
;MRNIIIILTAISFSCSSDHYTIEDFSKVEKIDTHMHLNSADPALTQQARDDNFKLLTVNVDVDDYVSVEDQERFALQQIEQSPDNLQYLTAFTLEGWDSTGWADRVISRLQNSFEEGALGIKLWKNIGMVYKDSADQFIMIDNPRFDPVIEYIIKQDKTVMAHLGEPKNCWLPLEEMTVNNDRSYFKNHPEYHMYLHPEFPSYEDQINARDRFVEKHPDMRFVGAHLGSLEWDVHELAKRLDKFPNMAVDMAARIPHLQHQTISNRDKVRQFFIDYQDRLIYATDSGISEDSNPDNERKDLHNTWIKDWKYFVSDSTLTSPHVNGEFQGLKLPRNVIDKIYRENAKRWFKMK
;
A
#
# COMPACT_ATOMS: atom_id res chain seq x y z
N MET A 1 -52.28 -41.74 -30.59
CA MET A 1 -51.22 -41.89 -29.54
C MET A 1 -50.24 -40.69 -29.66
N ARG A 2 -50.24 -39.80 -28.72
CA ARG A 2 -49.45 -38.54 -28.73
C ARG A 2 -48.22 -38.75 -27.86
N ASN A 3 -47.06 -38.85 -28.49
CA ASN A 3 -45.79 -39.00 -27.75
C ASN A 3 -45.42 -37.67 -27.12
N ILE A 4 -45.37 -37.60 -25.77
CA ILE A 4 -44.86 -36.48 -25.02
C ILE A 4 -43.35 -36.73 -24.85
N ILE A 5 -42.53 -35.88 -25.48
CA ILE A 5 -41.09 -35.83 -25.26
C ILE A 5 -40.84 -34.91 -24.03
N ILE A 6 -40.40 -35.50 -22.93
CA ILE A 6 -39.96 -34.77 -21.74
C ILE A 6 -38.49 -34.42 -21.97
N ILE A 7 -38.19 -33.12 -22.20
CA ILE A 7 -36.83 -32.60 -22.23
C ILE A 7 -36.39 -32.35 -20.76
N LEU A 8 -35.53 -33.21 -20.21
CA LEU A 8 -34.85 -32.95 -18.96
C LEU A 8 -33.74 -31.91 -19.21
N THR A 9 -33.98 -30.68 -18.80
CA THR A 9 -32.92 -29.66 -18.73
C THR A 9 -32.08 -29.96 -17.50
N ALA A 10 -30.86 -30.45 -17.70
CA ALA A 10 -29.87 -30.60 -16.64
C ALA A 10 -29.36 -29.18 -16.26
N ILE A 11 -29.82 -28.65 -15.13
CA ILE A 11 -29.26 -27.45 -14.52
C ILE A 11 -27.94 -27.86 -13.87
N SER A 12 -26.84 -27.60 -14.55
CA SER A 12 -25.50 -27.73 -13.97
C SER A 12 -25.33 -26.61 -12.95
N PHE A 13 -25.51 -26.91 -11.67
CA PHE A 13 -25.01 -26.06 -10.60
C PHE A 13 -23.49 -26.12 -10.68
N SER A 14 -22.86 -25.08 -11.25
CA SER A 14 -21.43 -24.85 -11.07
C SER A 14 -21.20 -24.51 -9.61
N CYS A 15 -20.78 -25.48 -8.83
CA CYS A 15 -20.31 -25.26 -7.47
C CYS A 15 -18.98 -24.51 -7.60
N SER A 16 -19.01 -23.19 -7.50
CA SER A 16 -17.75 -22.43 -7.37
C SER A 16 -17.08 -22.87 -6.07
N SER A 17 -15.82 -23.29 -6.14
CA SER A 17 -15.08 -23.64 -4.93
C SER A 17 -15.02 -22.43 -3.99
N ASP A 18 -15.09 -22.66 -2.67
CA ASP A 18 -15.01 -21.61 -1.65
C ASP A 18 -13.64 -20.90 -1.60
N HIS A 19 -12.67 -21.41 -2.38
CA HIS A 19 -11.30 -20.94 -2.43
C HIS A 19 -10.80 -20.85 -3.87
N TYR A 20 -9.93 -19.87 -4.13
CA TYR A 20 -9.12 -19.85 -5.34
C TYR A 20 -7.97 -20.84 -5.24
N THR A 21 -7.42 -21.21 -6.40
CA THR A 21 -6.21 -22.02 -6.55
C THR A 21 -5.08 -21.17 -7.12
N ILE A 22 -3.89 -21.75 -7.17
CA ILE A 22 -2.73 -21.07 -7.79
C ILE A 22 -2.97 -20.80 -9.28
N GLU A 23 -3.67 -21.72 -9.97
CA GLU A 23 -4.00 -21.66 -11.41
C GLU A 23 -5.05 -20.59 -11.76
N ASP A 24 -5.70 -20.01 -10.76
CA ASP A 24 -6.66 -18.91 -10.97
C ASP A 24 -5.97 -17.53 -11.05
N PHE A 25 -4.66 -17.45 -10.84
CA PHE A 25 -3.89 -16.21 -10.80
C PHE A 25 -4.15 -15.29 -11.99
N SER A 26 -4.02 -15.80 -13.22
CA SER A 26 -4.21 -15.00 -14.44
C SER A 26 -5.68 -14.70 -14.77
N LYS A 27 -6.62 -15.44 -14.16
CA LYS A 27 -8.06 -15.32 -14.44
C LYS A 27 -8.76 -14.27 -13.58
N VAL A 28 -8.24 -14.05 -12.38
CA VAL A 28 -8.82 -13.11 -11.41
C VAL A 28 -8.29 -11.71 -11.63
N GLU A 29 -9.18 -10.73 -11.80
CA GLU A 29 -8.80 -9.32 -11.85
C GLU A 29 -8.29 -8.89 -10.47
N LYS A 30 -7.12 -8.26 -10.44
CA LYS A 30 -6.43 -7.81 -9.24
C LYS A 30 -6.02 -6.34 -9.38
N ILE A 31 -5.77 -5.69 -8.27
CA ILE A 31 -5.28 -4.30 -8.22
C ILE A 31 -4.08 -4.25 -7.28
N ASP A 32 -2.98 -3.67 -7.73
CA ASP A 32 -1.84 -3.29 -6.92
C ASP A 32 -1.91 -1.78 -6.67
N THR A 33 -2.09 -1.39 -5.41
CA THR A 33 -2.43 -0.01 -5.05
C THR A 33 -1.23 0.84 -4.62
N HIS A 34 -0.02 0.32 -4.73
CA HIS A 34 1.17 1.05 -4.30
C HIS A 34 2.36 0.75 -5.21
N MET A 35 2.39 1.48 -6.32
CA MET A 35 3.44 1.39 -7.34
C MET A 35 4.14 2.74 -7.47
N HIS A 36 5.42 2.72 -7.87
CA HIS A 36 6.20 3.93 -8.15
C HIS A 36 6.64 3.95 -9.61
N LEU A 37 5.80 4.53 -10.48
CA LEU A 37 6.09 4.62 -11.92
C LEU A 37 6.82 5.94 -12.24
N ASN A 38 8.12 5.98 -11.92
CA ASN A 38 8.99 7.16 -12.07
C ASN A 38 9.72 7.17 -13.43
N SER A 39 9.05 6.69 -14.47
CA SER A 39 9.53 6.63 -15.85
C SER A 39 8.35 6.62 -16.82
N ALA A 40 8.59 7.05 -18.06
CA ALA A 40 7.63 6.91 -19.15
C ALA A 40 7.58 5.47 -19.73
N ASP A 41 8.48 4.56 -19.29
CA ASP A 41 8.55 3.18 -19.78
C ASP A 41 7.32 2.40 -19.32
N PRO A 42 6.55 1.78 -20.26
CA PRO A 42 5.31 1.08 -19.94
C PRO A 42 5.53 -0.37 -19.43
N ALA A 43 6.75 -0.78 -19.11
CA ALA A 43 7.09 -2.17 -18.78
C ALA A 43 6.19 -2.74 -17.69
N LEU A 44 6.01 -2.03 -16.57
CA LEU A 44 5.18 -2.51 -15.46
C LEU A 44 3.69 -2.48 -15.78
N THR A 45 3.21 -1.50 -16.54
CA THR A 45 1.81 -1.47 -17.00
C THR A 45 1.52 -2.56 -18.03
N GLN A 46 2.50 -2.96 -18.83
CA GLN A 46 2.39 -4.13 -19.72
C GLN A 46 2.34 -5.42 -18.90
N GLN A 47 3.23 -5.59 -17.90
CA GLN A 47 3.20 -6.76 -17.02
C GLN A 47 1.87 -6.86 -16.26
N ALA A 48 1.32 -5.74 -15.84
CA ALA A 48 0.02 -5.71 -15.18
C ALA A 48 -1.10 -6.27 -16.09
N ARG A 49 -1.11 -5.89 -17.37
CA ARG A 49 -2.07 -6.45 -18.33
C ARG A 49 -1.90 -7.96 -18.52
N ASP A 50 -0.65 -8.43 -18.62
CA ASP A 50 -0.34 -9.84 -18.82
C ASP A 50 -0.80 -10.71 -17.64
N ASP A 51 -0.72 -10.17 -16.42
CA ASP A 51 -1.09 -10.86 -15.17
C ASP A 51 -2.50 -10.50 -14.65
N ASN A 52 -3.31 -9.79 -15.44
CA ASN A 52 -4.64 -9.34 -15.06
C ASN A 52 -4.68 -8.48 -13.79
N PHE A 53 -3.77 -7.49 -13.75
CA PHE A 53 -3.72 -6.44 -12.72
C PHE A 53 -4.12 -5.08 -13.29
N LYS A 54 -4.70 -4.25 -12.43
CA LYS A 54 -4.73 -2.80 -12.55
C LYS A 54 -3.76 -2.19 -11.54
N LEU A 55 -3.26 -1.00 -11.81
CA LEU A 55 -2.27 -0.34 -10.97
C LEU A 55 -2.78 0.99 -10.43
N LEU A 56 -2.37 1.31 -9.21
CA LEU A 56 -2.40 2.65 -8.67
C LEU A 56 -0.96 3.09 -8.41
N THR A 57 -0.46 4.04 -9.22
CA THR A 57 0.85 4.64 -8.95
C THR A 57 0.72 5.79 -7.96
N VAL A 58 1.71 5.93 -7.09
CA VAL A 58 1.71 6.95 -6.04
C VAL A 58 2.94 7.84 -6.19
N ASN A 59 2.73 9.15 -6.25
CA ASN A 59 3.80 10.13 -6.25
C ASN A 59 4.23 10.41 -4.82
N VAL A 60 5.51 10.62 -4.61
CA VAL A 60 6.10 10.87 -3.29
C VAL A 60 7.12 12.00 -3.34
N ASP A 61 7.17 12.80 -2.28
CA ASP A 61 8.15 13.85 -2.09
C ASP A 61 9.40 13.26 -1.40
N VAL A 62 10.34 12.79 -2.21
CA VAL A 62 11.59 12.16 -1.74
C VAL A 62 12.77 12.60 -2.60
N ASP A 63 13.89 12.94 -1.95
CA ASP A 63 15.07 13.53 -2.61
C ASP A 63 15.70 12.63 -3.68
N ASP A 64 15.62 11.31 -3.50
CA ASP A 64 16.20 10.33 -4.42
C ASP A 64 15.33 10.07 -5.67
N TYR A 65 14.11 10.63 -5.73
CA TYR A 65 13.22 10.48 -6.89
C TYR A 65 13.22 11.76 -7.73
N VAL A 66 12.71 11.65 -8.91
CA VAL A 66 12.37 12.83 -9.72
C VAL A 66 11.30 13.66 -9.01
N SER A 67 11.18 14.94 -9.38
CA SER A 67 10.22 15.86 -8.75
C SER A 67 8.80 15.30 -8.75
N VAL A 68 7.97 15.74 -7.79
CA VAL A 68 6.55 15.32 -7.74
C VAL A 68 5.84 15.68 -9.05
N GLU A 69 6.21 16.78 -9.69
CA GLU A 69 5.71 17.22 -10.98
C GLU A 69 6.09 16.27 -12.12
N ASP A 70 7.33 15.79 -12.14
CA ASP A 70 7.77 14.82 -13.13
C ASP A 70 7.15 13.44 -12.92
N GLN A 71 6.99 13.00 -11.65
CA GLN A 71 6.27 11.76 -11.32
C GLN A 71 4.82 11.84 -11.83
N GLU A 72 4.14 12.98 -11.62
CA GLU A 72 2.77 13.20 -12.10
C GLU A 72 2.71 13.19 -13.64
N ARG A 73 3.66 13.83 -14.30
CA ARG A 73 3.78 13.80 -15.75
C ARG A 73 3.96 12.37 -16.28
N PHE A 74 4.80 11.55 -15.67
CA PHE A 74 4.97 10.14 -16.05
C PHE A 74 3.68 9.34 -15.83
N ALA A 75 3.01 9.54 -14.70
CA ALA A 75 1.74 8.90 -14.43
C ALA A 75 0.69 9.23 -15.51
N LEU A 76 0.52 10.51 -15.86
CA LEU A 76 -0.43 10.95 -16.87
C LEU A 76 -0.08 10.41 -18.26
N GLN A 77 1.20 10.41 -18.66
CA GLN A 77 1.64 9.81 -19.94
C GLN A 77 1.32 8.31 -20.02
N GLN A 78 1.51 7.56 -18.94
CA GLN A 78 1.19 6.13 -18.91
C GLN A 78 -0.32 5.88 -18.85
N ILE A 79 -1.08 6.74 -18.15
CA ILE A 79 -2.57 6.69 -18.14
C ILE A 79 -3.14 6.91 -19.53
N GLU A 80 -2.60 7.86 -20.31
CA GLU A 80 -3.04 8.08 -21.69
C GLU A 80 -2.87 6.83 -22.56
N GLN A 81 -1.81 6.03 -22.31
CA GLN A 81 -1.55 4.77 -23.01
C GLN A 81 -2.35 3.59 -22.45
N SER A 82 -2.80 3.66 -21.20
CA SER A 82 -3.44 2.56 -20.46
C SER A 82 -4.57 3.05 -19.53
N PRO A 83 -5.59 3.76 -20.06
CA PRO A 83 -6.59 4.48 -19.27
C PRO A 83 -7.46 3.57 -18.39
N ASP A 84 -7.62 2.30 -18.78
CA ASP A 84 -8.43 1.33 -18.04
C ASP A 84 -7.63 0.57 -16.96
N ASN A 85 -6.29 0.66 -17.02
CA ASN A 85 -5.40 -0.16 -16.19
C ASN A 85 -4.59 0.62 -15.16
N LEU A 86 -4.50 1.94 -15.29
CA LEU A 86 -3.66 2.78 -14.44
C LEU A 86 -4.43 4.00 -13.93
N GLN A 87 -4.29 4.28 -12.64
CA GLN A 87 -4.73 5.51 -11.98
C GLN A 87 -3.62 5.99 -11.04
N TYR A 88 -3.74 7.18 -10.44
CA TYR A 88 -2.66 7.72 -9.62
C TYR A 88 -3.14 8.48 -8.38
N LEU A 89 -2.24 8.56 -7.39
CA LEU A 89 -2.28 9.52 -6.29
C LEU A 89 -1.18 10.56 -6.51
N THR A 90 -1.51 11.82 -6.30
CA THR A 90 -0.54 12.91 -6.30
C THR A 90 0.13 13.06 -4.93
N ALA A 91 1.07 13.98 -4.81
CA ALA A 91 1.70 14.40 -3.56
C ALA A 91 1.89 15.91 -3.54
N PHE A 92 2.35 16.43 -2.41
CA PHE A 92 2.81 17.82 -2.27
C PHE A 92 4.09 17.86 -1.45
N THR A 93 4.86 18.94 -1.60
CA THR A 93 6.11 19.18 -0.89
C THR A 93 5.91 20.07 0.34
N LEU A 94 6.83 20.01 1.29
CA LEU A 94 6.89 20.97 2.39
C LEU A 94 7.71 22.22 2.06
N GLU A 95 8.09 22.44 0.81
CA GLU A 95 8.80 23.64 0.40
C GLU A 95 8.04 24.90 0.79
N GLY A 96 8.72 25.80 1.47
CA GLY A 96 8.11 27.02 2.00
C GLY A 96 7.15 26.81 3.17
N TRP A 97 7.28 25.70 3.91
CA TRP A 97 6.47 25.36 5.09
C TRP A 97 6.24 26.55 6.02
N ASP A 98 7.30 27.26 6.44
CA ASP A 98 7.22 28.39 7.38
C ASP A 98 6.70 29.70 6.75
N SER A 99 6.52 29.74 5.44
CA SER A 99 6.03 30.93 4.76
C SER A 99 4.50 31.10 4.89
N THR A 100 4.06 32.36 4.86
CA THR A 100 2.61 32.68 4.75
C THR A 100 2.06 32.12 3.45
N GLY A 101 0.87 31.49 3.49
CA GLY A 101 0.18 30.97 2.31
C GLY A 101 0.70 29.61 1.81
N TRP A 102 1.54 28.90 2.59
CA TRP A 102 1.96 27.53 2.21
C TRP A 102 0.75 26.62 1.94
N ALA A 103 -0.22 26.59 2.83
CA ALA A 103 -1.41 25.76 2.66
C ALA A 103 -2.22 26.11 1.40
N ASP A 104 -2.33 27.42 1.08
CA ASP A 104 -3.03 27.86 -0.14
C ASP A 104 -2.31 27.41 -1.42
N ARG A 105 -0.97 27.44 -1.44
CA ARG A 105 -0.19 26.92 -2.58
C ARG A 105 -0.36 25.41 -2.75
N VAL A 106 -0.31 24.66 -1.65
CA VAL A 106 -0.56 23.22 -1.69
C VAL A 106 -1.98 22.92 -2.17
N ILE A 107 -3.00 23.61 -1.66
CA ILE A 107 -4.39 23.44 -2.09
C ILE A 107 -4.54 23.74 -3.60
N SER A 108 -3.92 24.81 -4.09
CA SER A 108 -3.97 25.16 -5.53
C SER A 108 -3.32 24.07 -6.40
N ARG A 109 -2.19 23.52 -5.96
CA ARG A 109 -1.55 22.39 -6.63
C ARG A 109 -2.47 21.15 -6.64
N LEU A 110 -3.00 20.78 -5.49
CA LEU A 110 -3.89 19.62 -5.35
C LEU A 110 -5.16 19.78 -6.19
N GLN A 111 -5.69 21.00 -6.30
CA GLN A 111 -6.84 21.27 -7.17
C GLN A 111 -6.51 20.88 -8.62
N ASN A 112 -5.37 21.31 -9.17
CA ASN A 112 -4.97 20.96 -10.52
C ASN A 112 -4.83 19.44 -10.71
N SER A 113 -4.12 18.76 -9.80
CA SER A 113 -3.96 17.29 -9.87
C SER A 113 -5.29 16.55 -9.79
N PHE A 114 -6.25 17.04 -8.99
CA PHE A 114 -7.58 16.43 -8.89
C PHE A 114 -8.43 16.66 -10.14
N GLU A 115 -8.28 17.81 -10.79
CA GLU A 115 -8.90 18.10 -12.11
C GLU A 115 -8.31 17.19 -13.20
N GLU A 116 -7.01 16.85 -13.13
CA GLU A 116 -6.32 15.89 -14.00
C GLU A 116 -6.58 14.42 -13.66
N GLY A 117 -7.33 14.15 -12.59
CA GLY A 117 -7.85 12.81 -12.28
C GLY A 117 -7.16 12.09 -11.13
N ALA A 118 -6.30 12.74 -10.34
CA ALA A 118 -5.76 12.14 -9.12
C ALA A 118 -6.87 11.69 -8.17
N LEU A 119 -6.77 10.46 -7.65
CA LEU A 119 -7.77 9.86 -6.77
C LEU A 119 -7.61 10.27 -5.31
N GLY A 120 -6.46 10.84 -4.97
CA GLY A 120 -6.10 11.24 -3.62
C GLY A 120 -4.65 11.70 -3.56
N ILE A 121 -4.11 11.68 -2.36
CA ILE A 121 -2.71 12.05 -2.11
C ILE A 121 -1.94 10.94 -1.43
N LYS A 122 -0.61 10.98 -1.61
CA LYS A 122 0.35 10.21 -0.82
C LYS A 122 1.15 11.15 0.07
N LEU A 123 1.17 10.87 1.37
CA LEU A 123 2.12 11.45 2.34
C LEU A 123 3.27 10.47 2.56
N TRP A 124 4.46 10.97 2.74
CA TRP A 124 5.64 10.15 2.94
C TRP A 124 6.34 10.44 4.27
N LYS A 125 7.19 9.52 4.70
CA LYS A 125 7.89 9.51 5.99
C LYS A 125 8.88 10.67 6.21
N ASN A 126 9.18 11.46 5.18
CA ASN A 126 9.91 12.72 5.36
C ASN A 126 9.21 13.65 6.37
N ILE A 127 7.87 13.58 6.45
CA ILE A 127 7.08 14.17 7.53
C ILE A 127 7.27 13.29 8.78
N GLY A 128 7.89 13.86 9.80
CA GLY A 128 8.22 13.20 11.07
C GLY A 128 9.65 12.63 11.14
N MET A 129 10.35 12.44 10.00
CA MET A 129 11.68 11.83 10.00
C MET A 129 12.76 12.63 9.28
N VAL A 130 12.41 13.62 8.44
CA VAL A 130 13.39 14.40 7.67
C VAL A 130 13.15 15.89 7.85
N TYR A 131 11.94 16.35 7.55
CA TYR A 131 11.65 17.77 7.53
C TYR A 131 11.58 18.39 8.94
N LYS A 132 12.21 19.55 9.07
CA LYS A 132 12.19 20.38 10.27
C LYS A 132 11.68 21.78 9.92
N ASP A 133 11.08 22.43 10.89
CA ASP A 133 10.67 23.83 10.82
C ASP A 133 11.85 24.80 11.07
N SER A 134 11.59 26.10 10.99
CA SER A 134 12.60 27.14 11.25
C SER A 134 13.17 27.16 12.68
N ALA A 135 12.54 26.44 13.61
CA ALA A 135 13.03 26.23 14.98
C ALA A 135 13.81 24.92 15.15
N ASP A 136 14.20 24.26 14.06
CA ASP A 136 14.88 22.94 14.02
C ASP A 136 14.09 21.81 14.71
N GLN A 137 12.74 21.92 14.73
CA GLN A 137 11.87 20.87 15.25
C GLN A 137 11.33 20.02 14.11
N PHE A 138 11.29 18.68 14.29
CA PHE A 138 10.67 17.79 13.30
C PHE A 138 9.20 18.14 13.08
N ILE A 139 8.81 18.25 11.82
CA ILE A 139 7.43 18.51 11.42
C ILE A 139 6.67 17.18 11.50
N MET A 140 5.86 17.01 12.54
CA MET A 140 5.02 15.83 12.72
C MET A 140 3.69 16.00 12.01
N ILE A 141 3.08 14.90 11.57
CA ILE A 141 1.85 14.92 10.75
C ILE A 141 0.63 15.53 11.48
N ASP A 142 0.58 15.47 12.79
CA ASP A 142 -0.49 16.06 13.61
C ASP A 142 -0.35 17.57 13.83
N ASN A 143 0.66 18.21 13.22
CA ASN A 143 0.82 19.66 13.25
C ASN A 143 -0.42 20.34 12.64
N PRO A 144 -1.06 21.30 13.34
CA PRO A 144 -2.30 21.93 12.89
C PRO A 144 -2.16 22.72 11.58
N ARG A 145 -0.93 22.96 11.11
CA ARG A 145 -0.69 23.62 9.83
C ARG A 145 -1.12 22.76 8.62
N PHE A 146 -1.21 21.44 8.80
CA PHE A 146 -1.77 20.54 7.79
C PHE A 146 -3.31 20.61 7.69
N ASP A 147 -4.01 21.06 8.72
CA ASP A 147 -5.46 20.98 8.79
C ASP A 147 -6.18 21.58 7.57
N PRO A 148 -5.86 22.81 7.09
CA PRO A 148 -6.55 23.37 5.95
C PRO A 148 -6.40 22.52 4.66
N VAL A 149 -5.24 21.88 4.49
CA VAL A 149 -4.98 21.00 3.35
C VAL A 149 -5.81 19.73 3.47
N ILE A 150 -5.83 19.11 4.65
CA ILE A 150 -6.59 17.88 4.91
C ILE A 150 -8.09 18.11 4.80
N GLU A 151 -8.60 19.20 5.34
CA GLU A 151 -10.01 19.60 5.22
C GLU A 151 -10.42 19.81 3.75
N TYR A 152 -9.53 20.40 2.95
CA TYR A 152 -9.73 20.51 1.50
C TYR A 152 -9.84 19.14 0.83
N ILE A 153 -8.92 18.20 1.13
CA ILE A 153 -8.91 16.85 0.56
C ILE A 153 -10.19 16.08 0.95
N ILE A 154 -10.63 16.18 2.21
CA ILE A 154 -11.88 15.59 2.69
C ILE A 154 -13.07 16.16 1.91
N LYS A 155 -13.12 17.49 1.76
CA LYS A 155 -14.20 18.18 1.00
C LYS A 155 -14.25 17.74 -0.46
N GLN A 156 -13.09 17.41 -1.08
CA GLN A 156 -13.02 16.88 -2.44
C GLN A 156 -13.32 15.37 -2.50
N ASP A 157 -13.65 14.73 -1.37
CA ASP A 157 -13.92 13.30 -1.24
C ASP A 157 -12.76 12.43 -1.77
N LYS A 158 -11.53 12.85 -1.51
CA LYS A 158 -10.29 12.21 -1.95
C LYS A 158 -9.67 11.41 -0.82
N THR A 159 -8.84 10.42 -1.17
CA THR A 159 -8.19 9.52 -0.20
C THR A 159 -6.84 10.09 0.22
N VAL A 160 -6.52 9.96 1.50
CA VAL A 160 -5.17 10.20 2.04
C VAL A 160 -4.51 8.84 2.28
N MET A 161 -3.51 8.50 1.47
CA MET A 161 -2.60 7.40 1.74
C MET A 161 -1.37 7.95 2.45
N ALA A 162 -0.89 7.30 3.51
CA ALA A 162 0.24 7.84 4.26
C ALA A 162 1.21 6.76 4.73
N HIS A 163 2.49 6.95 4.40
CA HIS A 163 3.63 6.26 4.97
C HIS A 163 4.22 7.15 6.08
N LEU A 164 3.84 6.89 7.32
CA LEU A 164 4.25 7.66 8.49
C LEU A 164 5.00 6.73 9.45
N GLY A 165 6.29 6.98 9.60
CA GLY A 165 7.23 6.10 10.29
C GLY A 165 7.64 4.88 9.48
N GLU A 166 8.83 4.37 9.78
CA GLU A 166 9.40 3.14 9.21
C GLU A 166 8.85 1.89 9.92
N PRO A 167 9.15 0.66 9.45
CA PRO A 167 8.84 -0.54 10.23
C PRO A 167 9.51 -0.49 11.60
N LYS A 168 8.89 -1.09 12.60
CA LYS A 168 9.43 -1.11 13.98
C LYS A 168 10.87 -1.62 14.04
N ASN A 169 11.26 -2.52 13.14
CA ASN A 169 12.63 -2.99 13.00
C ASN A 169 13.64 -1.84 12.86
N CYS A 170 13.27 -0.71 12.27
CA CYS A 170 14.13 0.47 12.13
C CYS A 170 14.69 1.00 13.45
N TRP A 171 13.97 0.80 14.55
CA TRP A 171 14.37 1.21 15.92
C TRP A 171 14.94 0.07 16.76
N LEU A 172 15.22 -1.10 16.17
CA LEU A 172 15.82 -2.26 16.85
C LEU A 172 17.27 -2.46 16.40
N PRO A 173 18.12 -3.05 17.25
CA PRO A 173 19.44 -3.52 16.80
C PRO A 173 19.28 -4.59 15.72
N LEU A 174 20.25 -4.70 14.80
CA LEU A 174 20.15 -5.60 13.63
C LEU A 174 19.84 -7.06 13.99
N GLU A 175 20.38 -7.54 15.11
CA GLU A 175 20.18 -8.91 15.59
C GLU A 175 18.77 -9.19 16.10
N GLU A 176 18.02 -8.17 16.50
CA GLU A 176 16.64 -8.29 16.97
C GLU A 176 15.60 -8.09 15.86
N MET A 177 16.02 -7.67 14.66
CA MET A 177 15.11 -7.48 13.53
C MET A 177 14.51 -8.81 13.08
N THR A 178 13.22 -8.80 12.82
CA THR A 178 12.42 -10.01 12.59
C THR A 178 12.49 -10.54 11.15
N VAL A 179 12.74 -9.66 10.17
CA VAL A 179 12.79 -10.01 8.74
C VAL A 179 14.14 -9.66 8.12
N ASN A 180 14.58 -10.48 7.17
CA ASN A 180 15.91 -10.38 6.58
C ASN A 180 16.09 -9.19 5.64
N ASN A 181 15.02 -8.80 4.93
CA ASN A 181 15.06 -7.63 4.06
C ASN A 181 15.30 -6.35 4.87
N ASP A 182 14.61 -6.13 5.98
CA ASP A 182 14.84 -4.96 6.84
C ASP A 182 16.26 -4.97 7.42
N ARG A 183 16.70 -6.14 7.93
CA ARG A 183 18.06 -6.29 8.46
C ARG A 183 19.11 -5.97 7.41
N SER A 184 18.92 -6.42 6.17
CA SER A 184 19.84 -6.14 5.06
C SER A 184 19.81 -4.67 4.67
N TYR A 185 18.61 -4.08 4.59
CA TYR A 185 18.44 -2.68 4.24
C TYR A 185 19.12 -1.76 5.26
N PHE A 186 18.77 -1.85 6.54
CA PHE A 186 19.32 -0.99 7.57
C PHE A 186 20.81 -1.23 7.85
N LYS A 187 21.31 -2.45 7.58
CA LYS A 187 22.76 -2.70 7.63
C LYS A 187 23.52 -1.95 6.54
N ASN A 188 22.94 -1.83 5.34
CA ASN A 188 23.57 -1.18 4.20
C ASN A 188 23.29 0.33 4.15
N HIS A 189 22.29 0.80 4.90
CA HIS A 189 21.85 2.19 4.98
C HIS A 189 21.75 2.63 6.44
N PRO A 190 22.91 2.75 7.16
CA PRO A 190 22.93 3.12 8.58
C PRO A 190 22.34 4.51 8.84
N GLU A 191 22.36 5.40 7.86
CA GLU A 191 21.75 6.73 7.89
C GLU A 191 20.22 6.68 8.08
N TYR A 192 19.56 5.58 7.66
CA TYR A 192 18.13 5.36 7.85
C TYR A 192 17.81 4.44 9.03
N HIS A 193 18.82 3.93 9.74
CA HIS A 193 18.65 3.03 10.87
C HIS A 193 18.45 3.81 12.18
N MET A 194 17.23 4.14 12.53
CA MET A 194 16.88 5.03 13.66
C MET A 194 17.35 4.53 15.02
N TYR A 195 17.63 3.24 15.18
CA TYR A 195 18.31 2.72 16.37
C TYR A 195 19.66 3.42 16.64
N LEU A 196 20.34 3.85 15.58
CA LEU A 196 21.63 4.56 15.67
C LEU A 196 21.46 6.08 15.85
N HIS A 197 20.24 6.60 15.76
CA HIS A 197 19.92 8.03 15.72
C HIS A 197 18.89 8.41 16.80
N PRO A 198 19.26 8.32 18.11
CA PRO A 198 18.33 8.59 19.21
C PRO A 198 17.84 10.05 19.28
N GLU A 199 18.43 10.95 18.51
CA GLU A 199 18.00 12.35 18.35
C GLU A 199 16.77 12.51 17.46
N PHE A 200 16.38 11.49 16.71
CA PHE A 200 15.16 11.49 15.90
C PHE A 200 13.95 11.09 16.75
N PRO A 201 12.72 11.46 16.33
CA PRO A 201 11.50 11.00 16.97
C PRO A 201 11.46 9.47 17.06
N SER A 202 11.02 8.95 18.20
CA SER A 202 10.88 7.50 18.41
C SER A 202 9.80 6.88 17.52
N TYR A 203 9.80 5.54 17.44
CA TYR A 203 8.72 4.80 16.78
C TYR A 203 7.36 5.19 17.36
N GLU A 204 7.25 5.25 18.69
CA GLU A 204 6.03 5.62 19.38
C GLU A 204 5.58 7.05 19.08
N ASP A 205 6.52 7.99 18.91
CA ASP A 205 6.19 9.36 18.50
C ASP A 205 5.56 9.41 17.13
N GLN A 206 6.08 8.63 16.16
CA GLN A 206 5.52 8.51 14.80
C GLN A 206 4.10 7.95 14.83
N ILE A 207 3.92 6.81 15.51
CA ILE A 207 2.62 6.14 15.59
C ILE A 207 1.59 6.99 16.32
N ASN A 208 1.99 7.64 17.42
CA ASN A 208 1.09 8.51 18.19
C ASN A 208 0.70 9.78 17.41
N ALA A 209 1.63 10.39 16.67
CA ALA A 209 1.32 11.54 15.82
C ALA A 209 0.33 11.15 14.72
N ARG A 210 0.54 10.00 14.06
CA ARG A 210 -0.42 9.47 13.08
C ARG A 210 -1.79 9.20 13.71
N ASP A 211 -1.83 8.57 14.87
CA ASP A 211 -3.10 8.24 15.53
C ASP A 211 -3.88 9.51 15.92
N ARG A 212 -3.20 10.56 16.45
CA ARG A 212 -3.82 11.87 16.70
C ARG A 212 -4.31 12.55 15.42
N PHE A 213 -3.55 12.44 14.34
CA PHE A 213 -3.93 12.97 13.03
C PHE A 213 -5.22 12.32 12.51
N VAL A 214 -5.32 10.99 12.56
CA VAL A 214 -6.52 10.25 12.14
C VAL A 214 -7.70 10.55 13.07
N GLU A 215 -7.48 10.63 14.37
CA GLU A 215 -8.52 10.95 15.38
C GLU A 215 -9.09 12.37 15.20
N LYS A 216 -8.24 13.31 14.81
CA LYS A 216 -8.62 14.71 14.55
C LYS A 216 -9.48 14.86 13.30
N HIS A 217 -9.34 13.97 12.32
CA HIS A 217 -10.02 14.03 11.03
C HIS A 217 -10.90 12.79 10.81
N PRO A 218 -11.98 12.59 11.58
CA PRO A 218 -12.77 11.35 11.56
C PRO A 218 -13.50 11.09 10.23
N ASP A 219 -13.72 12.11 9.41
CA ASP A 219 -14.32 11.98 8.08
C ASP A 219 -13.29 11.70 6.98
N MET A 220 -12.00 11.73 7.30
CA MET A 220 -10.93 11.43 6.37
C MET A 220 -10.92 9.95 6.00
N ARG A 221 -10.97 9.66 4.69
CA ARG A 221 -10.70 8.31 4.19
C ARG A 221 -9.18 8.09 4.18
N PHE A 222 -8.70 7.35 5.17
CA PHE A 222 -7.28 7.17 5.43
C PHE A 222 -6.82 5.76 5.09
N VAL A 223 -5.74 5.64 4.31
CA VAL A 223 -5.05 4.37 4.05
C VAL A 223 -3.64 4.45 4.61
N GLY A 224 -3.38 3.71 5.67
CA GLY A 224 -2.03 3.57 6.22
C GLY A 224 -1.19 2.67 5.31
N ALA A 225 -0.21 3.25 4.61
CA ALA A 225 0.72 2.46 3.81
C ALA A 225 1.55 1.52 4.70
N HIS A 226 1.99 0.39 4.14
CA HIS A 226 2.88 -0.57 4.81
C HIS A 226 2.32 -1.12 6.13
N LEU A 227 1.04 -1.55 6.10
CA LEU A 227 0.28 -1.96 7.29
C LEU A 227 0.21 -0.85 8.36
N GLY A 228 0.29 0.42 7.91
CA GLY A 228 0.29 1.58 8.79
C GLY A 228 1.46 1.60 9.76
N SER A 229 2.63 1.03 9.38
CA SER A 229 3.81 0.85 10.23
C SER A 229 3.54 0.07 11.54
N LEU A 230 2.53 -0.82 11.52
CA LEU A 230 2.16 -1.76 12.59
C LEU A 230 2.35 -3.21 12.15
N GLU A 231 3.23 -3.43 11.19
CA GLU A 231 3.52 -4.71 10.53
C GLU A 231 4.02 -5.80 11.49
N TRP A 232 4.56 -5.41 12.62
CA TRP A 232 5.19 -6.30 13.59
C TRP A 232 4.19 -7.14 14.40
N ASP A 233 2.93 -6.70 14.55
CA ASP A 233 1.87 -7.48 15.19
C ASP A 233 0.48 -7.14 14.64
N VAL A 234 -0.16 -8.12 14.01
CA VAL A 234 -1.52 -7.97 13.47
C VAL A 234 -2.56 -7.62 14.55
N HIS A 235 -2.34 -7.96 15.83
CA HIS A 235 -3.23 -7.56 16.92
C HIS A 235 -3.11 -6.06 17.25
N GLU A 236 -1.90 -5.49 17.16
CA GLU A 236 -1.71 -4.05 17.34
C GLU A 236 -2.35 -3.27 16.19
N LEU A 237 -2.25 -3.80 14.97
CA LEU A 237 -2.95 -3.22 13.84
C LEU A 237 -4.48 -3.32 14.00
N ALA A 238 -4.99 -4.47 14.44
CA ALA A 238 -6.42 -4.67 14.70
C ALA A 238 -6.99 -3.61 15.66
N LYS A 239 -6.30 -3.29 16.75
CA LYS A 239 -6.72 -2.25 17.70
C LYS A 239 -6.91 -0.88 17.05
N ARG A 240 -6.08 -0.52 16.05
CA ARG A 240 -6.22 0.76 15.32
C ARG A 240 -7.35 0.70 14.30
N LEU A 241 -7.52 -0.41 13.62
CA LEU A 241 -8.66 -0.60 12.72
C LEU A 241 -9.99 -0.56 13.47
N ASP A 242 -10.06 -1.09 14.71
CA ASP A 242 -11.24 -0.99 15.57
C ASP A 242 -11.48 0.45 16.05
N LYS A 243 -10.40 1.16 16.42
CA LYS A 243 -10.48 2.56 16.90
C LYS A 243 -10.89 3.52 15.78
N PHE A 244 -10.41 3.31 14.55
CA PHE A 244 -10.56 4.24 13.45
C PHE A 244 -11.42 3.66 12.30
N PRO A 245 -12.75 3.87 12.29
CA PRO A 245 -13.65 3.26 11.30
C PRO A 245 -13.35 3.67 9.85
N ASN A 246 -12.77 4.84 9.61
CA ASN A 246 -12.40 5.34 8.29
C ASN A 246 -10.92 5.10 7.93
N MET A 247 -10.26 4.14 8.59
CA MET A 247 -8.90 3.71 8.31
C MET A 247 -8.89 2.33 7.63
N ALA A 248 -8.12 2.19 6.57
CA ALA A 248 -7.67 0.93 5.99
C ALA A 248 -6.13 0.91 5.93
N VAL A 249 -5.54 -0.20 5.53
CA VAL A 249 -4.09 -0.31 5.31
C VAL A 249 -3.78 -1.06 4.04
N ASP A 250 -2.68 -0.70 3.39
CA ASP A 250 -2.09 -1.53 2.35
C ASP A 250 -0.98 -2.45 2.91
N MET A 251 -0.60 -3.45 2.12
CA MET A 251 0.38 -4.46 2.50
C MET A 251 1.76 -4.25 1.83
N ALA A 252 1.94 -3.12 1.16
CA ALA A 252 3.16 -2.80 0.41
C ALA A 252 4.43 -3.10 1.20
N ALA A 253 5.34 -3.87 0.63
CA ALA A 253 6.62 -4.28 1.20
C ALA A 253 6.55 -4.99 2.59
N ARG A 254 5.36 -5.32 3.12
CA ARG A 254 5.19 -5.87 4.49
C ARG A 254 4.66 -7.30 4.53
N ILE A 255 4.46 -7.95 3.39
CA ILE A 255 4.10 -9.39 3.35
C ILE A 255 5.13 -10.26 4.06
N PRO A 256 6.45 -10.00 4.02
CA PRO A 256 7.43 -10.73 4.83
C PRO A 256 7.15 -10.71 6.33
N HIS A 257 6.65 -9.61 6.89
CA HIS A 257 6.29 -9.53 8.32
C HIS A 257 5.07 -10.38 8.66
N LEU A 258 4.11 -10.49 7.74
CA LEU A 258 2.97 -11.40 7.88
C LEU A 258 3.42 -12.87 7.79
N GLN A 259 4.33 -13.19 6.85
CA GLN A 259 4.95 -14.51 6.73
C GLN A 259 5.72 -14.89 8.01
N HIS A 260 6.49 -13.95 8.59
CA HIS A 260 7.20 -14.15 9.85
C HIS A 260 6.22 -14.47 11.00
N GLN A 261 5.13 -13.73 11.14
CA GLN A 261 4.10 -14.02 12.14
C GLN A 261 3.39 -15.36 11.88
N THR A 262 3.24 -15.74 10.60
CA THR A 262 2.64 -17.02 10.20
C THR A 262 3.49 -18.22 10.62
N ILE A 263 4.83 -18.09 10.66
CA ILE A 263 5.72 -19.15 11.18
C ILE A 263 5.32 -19.53 12.61
N SER A 264 5.04 -18.54 13.44
CA SER A 264 4.71 -18.78 14.85
C SER A 264 3.22 -19.07 15.10
N ASN A 265 2.32 -18.45 14.35
CA ASN A 265 0.87 -18.61 14.53
C ASN A 265 0.10 -18.24 13.25
N ARG A 266 -0.03 -19.23 12.37
CA ARG A 266 -0.78 -19.11 11.11
C ARG A 266 -2.24 -18.72 11.35
N ASP A 267 -2.89 -19.33 12.32
CA ASP A 267 -4.33 -19.12 12.54
C ASP A 267 -4.62 -17.69 13.02
N LYS A 268 -3.72 -17.10 13.83
CA LYS A 268 -3.79 -15.68 14.21
C LYS A 268 -3.79 -14.78 12.98
N VAL A 269 -2.82 -14.97 12.07
CA VAL A 269 -2.70 -14.15 10.87
C VAL A 269 -3.90 -14.38 9.94
N ARG A 270 -4.28 -15.64 9.72
CA ARG A 270 -5.43 -15.99 8.88
C ARG A 270 -6.73 -15.39 9.42
N GLN A 271 -6.97 -15.48 10.72
CA GLN A 271 -8.17 -14.93 11.34
C GLN A 271 -8.21 -13.38 11.21
N PHE A 272 -7.08 -12.71 11.42
CA PHE A 272 -6.96 -11.27 11.18
C PHE A 272 -7.41 -10.87 9.76
N PHE A 273 -6.98 -11.62 8.73
CA PHE A 273 -7.42 -11.36 7.35
C PHE A 273 -8.92 -11.54 7.15
N ILE A 274 -9.54 -12.51 7.84
CA ILE A 274 -10.98 -12.75 7.77
C ILE A 274 -11.75 -11.65 8.49
N ASP A 275 -11.33 -11.26 9.69
CA ASP A 275 -12.03 -10.28 10.52
C ASP A 275 -11.94 -8.86 9.93
N TYR A 276 -10.79 -8.51 9.36
CA TYR A 276 -10.53 -7.17 8.80
C TYR A 276 -10.52 -7.13 7.27
N GLN A 277 -11.13 -8.12 6.60
CA GLN A 277 -11.15 -8.29 5.16
C GLN A 277 -11.58 -7.04 4.36
N ASP A 278 -12.37 -6.16 4.95
CA ASP A 278 -12.86 -4.91 4.33
C ASP A 278 -11.89 -3.72 4.47
N ARG A 279 -10.75 -3.93 5.13
CA ARG A 279 -9.78 -2.89 5.52
C ARG A 279 -8.35 -3.18 5.04
N LEU A 280 -8.12 -4.32 4.41
CA LEU A 280 -6.80 -4.76 3.93
C LEU A 280 -6.75 -4.64 2.41
N ILE A 281 -5.72 -4.00 1.88
CA ILE A 281 -5.59 -3.71 0.46
C ILE A 281 -4.26 -4.28 -0.04
N TYR A 282 -4.30 -5.02 -1.15
CA TYR A 282 -3.09 -5.57 -1.75
C TYR A 282 -2.22 -4.47 -2.37
N ALA A 283 -0.92 -4.58 -2.16
CA ALA A 283 0.08 -3.67 -2.68
C ALA A 283 1.48 -4.28 -2.57
N THR A 284 2.40 -3.88 -3.46
CA THR A 284 3.78 -4.39 -3.49
C THR A 284 4.85 -3.39 -3.08
N ASP A 285 4.70 -2.11 -3.35
CA ASP A 285 5.75 -1.08 -3.30
C ASP A 285 6.79 -1.21 -4.41
N SER A 286 6.43 -1.87 -5.51
CA SER A 286 7.30 -2.05 -6.66
C SER A 286 7.35 -0.76 -7.50
N GLY A 287 8.45 -0.56 -8.22
CA GLY A 287 8.61 0.64 -9.02
C GLY A 287 9.51 0.46 -10.23
N ILE A 288 9.57 1.47 -11.07
CA ILE A 288 10.50 1.61 -12.18
C ILE A 288 10.95 3.08 -12.28
N SER A 289 12.23 3.29 -12.50
CA SER A 289 12.83 4.60 -12.75
C SER A 289 13.48 4.64 -14.15
N GLU A 290 13.95 5.80 -14.56
CA GLU A 290 14.62 5.95 -15.86
C GLU A 290 15.91 5.12 -15.97
N ASP A 291 16.56 4.83 -14.84
CA ASP A 291 17.79 4.01 -14.78
C ASP A 291 17.50 2.50 -14.59
N SER A 292 16.25 2.10 -14.42
CA SER A 292 15.86 0.70 -14.23
C SER A 292 16.05 -0.11 -15.51
N ASN A 293 16.32 -1.42 -15.37
CA ASN A 293 16.22 -2.37 -16.49
C ASN A 293 14.76 -2.87 -16.59
N PRO A 294 14.00 -2.51 -17.63
CA PRO A 294 12.57 -2.83 -17.71
C PRO A 294 12.25 -4.32 -17.67
N ASP A 295 13.09 -5.17 -18.28
CA ASP A 295 12.87 -6.62 -18.31
C ASP A 295 13.07 -7.25 -16.94
N ASN A 296 14.04 -6.76 -16.15
CA ASN A 296 14.24 -7.21 -14.78
C ASN A 296 13.07 -6.79 -13.89
N GLU A 297 12.65 -5.52 -13.98
CA GLU A 297 11.53 -5.01 -13.18
C GLU A 297 10.22 -5.76 -13.47
N ARG A 298 9.94 -6.06 -14.75
CA ARG A 298 8.80 -6.90 -15.15
C ARG A 298 8.85 -8.28 -14.51
N LYS A 299 10.00 -8.93 -14.61
CA LYS A 299 10.21 -10.28 -14.07
C LYS A 299 10.06 -10.30 -12.54
N ASP A 300 10.61 -9.31 -11.86
CA ASP A 300 10.59 -9.24 -10.41
C ASP A 300 9.18 -8.95 -9.90
N LEU A 301 8.46 -8.05 -10.57
CA LEU A 301 7.06 -7.76 -10.27
C LEU A 301 6.16 -9.01 -10.46
N HIS A 302 6.27 -9.69 -11.62
CA HIS A 302 5.55 -10.93 -11.88
C HIS A 302 5.83 -12.00 -10.81
N ASN A 303 7.09 -12.21 -10.45
CA ASN A 303 7.49 -13.17 -9.44
C ASN A 303 6.95 -12.81 -8.04
N THR A 304 6.92 -11.52 -7.70
CA THR A 304 6.37 -11.02 -6.45
C THR A 304 4.87 -11.30 -6.38
N TRP A 305 4.11 -10.94 -7.40
CA TRP A 305 2.68 -11.19 -7.46
C TRP A 305 2.31 -12.66 -7.36
N ILE A 306 3.04 -13.56 -8.05
CA ILE A 306 2.81 -15.02 -7.97
C ILE A 306 3.12 -15.57 -6.57
N LYS A 307 4.20 -15.13 -5.92
CA LYS A 307 4.58 -15.57 -4.58
C LYS A 307 3.53 -15.15 -3.56
N ASP A 308 3.07 -13.90 -3.64
CA ASP A 308 2.05 -13.34 -2.76
C ASP A 308 0.70 -14.01 -2.97
N TRP A 309 0.28 -14.21 -4.22
CA TRP A 309 -0.93 -14.97 -4.55
C TRP A 309 -0.88 -16.36 -3.93
N LYS A 310 0.23 -17.08 -4.11
CA LYS A 310 0.41 -18.42 -3.55
C LYS A 310 0.32 -18.43 -2.02
N TYR A 311 0.86 -17.41 -1.35
CA TYR A 311 0.75 -17.28 0.11
C TYR A 311 -0.71 -17.11 0.57
N PHE A 312 -1.50 -16.33 -0.15
CA PHE A 312 -2.89 -16.06 0.24
C PHE A 312 -3.85 -17.20 -0.11
N VAL A 313 -3.71 -17.86 -1.27
CA VAL A 313 -4.72 -18.83 -1.77
C VAL A 313 -4.42 -20.28 -1.44
N SER A 314 -3.17 -20.65 -1.13
CA SER A 314 -2.80 -22.06 -0.85
C SER A 314 -2.64 -22.35 0.64
N ASP A 315 -2.62 -23.62 0.98
CA ASP A 315 -2.20 -24.16 2.29
C ASP A 315 -0.87 -24.90 2.19
N SER A 316 -0.11 -24.65 1.13
CA SER A 316 1.20 -25.25 0.91
C SER A 316 2.23 -24.76 1.92
N THR A 317 3.21 -25.62 2.26
CA THR A 317 4.42 -25.18 2.95
C THR A 317 5.27 -24.34 2.00
N LEU A 318 5.65 -23.16 2.44
CA LEU A 318 6.35 -22.14 1.67
C LEU A 318 7.62 -21.71 2.39
N THR A 319 8.56 -21.17 1.61
CA THR A 319 9.76 -20.50 2.08
C THR A 319 9.91 -19.14 1.41
N SER A 320 10.61 -18.22 2.07
CA SER A 320 10.95 -16.90 1.51
C SER A 320 12.37 -16.53 1.97
N PRO A 321 13.17 -15.87 1.12
CA PRO A 321 14.48 -15.36 1.53
C PRO A 321 14.37 -14.27 2.61
N HIS A 322 13.19 -13.69 2.78
CA HIS A 322 12.94 -12.59 3.71
C HIS A 322 12.67 -13.03 5.15
N VAL A 323 12.42 -14.32 5.40
CA VAL A 323 12.15 -14.86 6.74
C VAL A 323 12.94 -16.14 6.99
N ASN A 324 13.26 -16.41 8.25
CA ASN A 324 13.98 -17.62 8.64
C ASN A 324 12.98 -18.68 9.08
N GLY A 325 12.77 -19.68 8.24
CA GLY A 325 11.87 -20.82 8.51
C GLY A 325 10.84 -21.02 7.42
N GLU A 326 10.11 -22.12 7.55
CA GLU A 326 8.99 -22.47 6.69
C GLU A 326 7.68 -21.92 7.28
N PHE A 327 6.76 -21.55 6.43
CA PHE A 327 5.41 -21.13 6.82
C PHE A 327 4.38 -21.74 5.89
N GLN A 328 3.15 -21.88 6.36
CA GLN A 328 2.05 -22.35 5.52
C GLN A 328 1.30 -21.18 4.91
N GLY A 329 0.86 -21.32 3.67
CA GLY A 329 -0.05 -20.38 3.03
C GLY A 329 -1.36 -20.26 3.82
N LEU A 330 -2.01 -19.10 3.69
CA LEU A 330 -3.18 -18.76 4.52
C LEU A 330 -4.47 -19.44 4.07
N LYS A 331 -4.58 -19.87 2.80
CA LYS A 331 -5.80 -20.46 2.20
C LYS A 331 -7.03 -19.63 2.56
N LEU A 332 -7.01 -18.37 2.20
CA LEU A 332 -8.12 -17.45 2.48
C LEU A 332 -9.34 -17.80 1.63
N PRO A 333 -10.56 -17.61 2.16
CA PRO A 333 -11.78 -17.75 1.38
C PRO A 333 -11.81 -16.83 0.15
N ARG A 334 -12.48 -17.26 -0.92
CA ARG A 334 -12.59 -16.51 -2.18
C ARG A 334 -13.07 -15.07 -1.97
N ASN A 335 -14.11 -14.86 -1.18
CA ASN A 335 -14.62 -13.53 -0.88
C ASN A 335 -13.62 -12.62 -0.17
N VAL A 336 -12.73 -13.17 0.66
CA VAL A 336 -11.64 -12.42 1.30
C VAL A 336 -10.60 -12.00 0.27
N ILE A 337 -10.22 -12.91 -0.63
CA ILE A 337 -9.31 -12.64 -1.74
C ILE A 337 -9.86 -11.55 -2.67
N ASP A 338 -11.13 -11.65 -3.07
CA ASP A 338 -11.78 -10.65 -3.92
C ASP A 338 -11.74 -9.24 -3.29
N LYS A 339 -11.97 -9.15 -1.99
CA LYS A 339 -11.89 -7.89 -1.24
C LYS A 339 -10.47 -7.33 -1.20
N ILE A 340 -9.51 -8.15 -0.80
CA ILE A 340 -8.11 -7.72 -0.63
C ILE A 340 -7.50 -7.27 -1.96
N TYR A 341 -7.71 -8.04 -3.02
CA TYR A 341 -7.08 -7.80 -4.30
C TYR A 341 -7.83 -6.81 -5.20
N ARG A 342 -9.10 -6.53 -4.94
CA ARG A 342 -9.89 -5.71 -5.87
C ARG A 342 -10.89 -4.77 -5.19
N GLU A 343 -11.84 -5.32 -4.42
CA GLU A 343 -13.00 -4.54 -3.99
C GLU A 343 -12.62 -3.41 -3.03
N ASN A 344 -11.64 -3.65 -2.14
CA ASN A 344 -11.16 -2.63 -1.22
C ASN A 344 -10.42 -1.52 -1.94
N ALA A 345 -9.62 -1.82 -2.96
CA ALA A 345 -8.99 -0.80 -3.80
C ALA A 345 -10.05 0.11 -4.44
N LYS A 346 -11.08 -0.49 -5.04
CA LYS A 346 -12.21 0.25 -5.63
C LYS A 346 -12.95 1.11 -4.60
N ARG A 347 -13.18 0.59 -3.41
CA ARG A 347 -13.88 1.29 -2.34
C ARG A 347 -13.03 2.41 -1.73
N TRP A 348 -11.79 2.11 -1.35
CA TRP A 348 -10.96 3.04 -0.57
C TRP A 348 -10.30 4.11 -1.43
N PHE A 349 -10.01 3.84 -2.69
CA PHE A 349 -9.45 4.82 -3.64
C PHE A 349 -10.46 5.30 -4.68
N LYS A 350 -11.68 4.77 -4.68
CA LYS A 350 -12.70 5.05 -5.72
C LYS A 350 -12.20 4.72 -7.13
N MET A 351 -11.41 3.66 -7.25
CA MET A 351 -10.92 3.16 -8.54
C MET A 351 -12.09 2.62 -9.40
N LYS A 352 -11.93 2.77 -10.70
CA LYS A 352 -12.89 2.27 -11.72
C LYS A 352 -12.77 0.78 -11.98
#